data_05dbc79dd6c86e847faa82e1266fd0b2
#
_entry.id   05dbc79dd6c86e847faa82e1266fd0b2
#
_cell.length_a   1.000
_cell.length_b   1.000
_cell.length_c   1.000
_cell.angle_alpha   90.00
_cell.angle_beta   90.00
_cell.angle_gamma   90.00
#
_symmetry.space_group_name_H-M   'P 1'
#
loop_
_entity.id
_entity.type
_entity.pdbx_description
1 polymer ?
#
loop_
_entity_poly.entity_id
_entity_poly.type
_entity_poly.pdbx_seq_one_letter_code
_entity_poly.pdbx_strand_id
1 'polypeptide(L)'
;KIMNIRDIKRKKITEMTTDEILAERKFYEDVIANCKYEKPQDIADLFEAYTMLIWKHKQVGRVYDFYFDGLKEERDGGDNLEGSDHVVLDTLRALARTPDLNVVFEEIHCIGNPKDGFRFGQVVWNDATTVDGVGPDGPGSGLGYEDREDLEMCECWIRKIDGKWRVAKEASIRSNAAYKRVLG
;
A
#
# COMPACT_ATOMS: atom_id res chain seq x y z
N LYS A 1 -13.10 -27.28 1.86
CA LYS A 1 -13.69 -26.06 1.27
C LYS A 1 -12.59 -25.33 0.53
N ILE A 2 -12.71 -25.16 -0.79
CA ILE A 2 -11.72 -24.37 -1.55
C ILE A 2 -11.85 -22.92 -1.07
N MET A 3 -10.75 -22.37 -0.61
CA MET A 3 -10.66 -21.01 -0.10
C MET A 3 -10.73 -20.04 -1.28
N ASN A 4 -11.67 -19.09 -1.24
CA ASN A 4 -11.80 -18.08 -2.29
C ASN A 4 -10.99 -16.83 -1.88
N ILE A 5 -9.94 -16.53 -2.63
CA ILE A 5 -9.05 -15.38 -2.34
C ILE A 5 -9.81 -14.04 -2.32
N ARG A 6 -10.90 -13.92 -3.10
CA ARG A 6 -11.72 -12.69 -3.12
C ARG A 6 -12.42 -12.46 -1.79
N ASP A 7 -12.86 -13.53 -1.12
CA ASP A 7 -13.51 -13.43 0.19
C ASP A 7 -12.47 -13.09 1.28
N ILE A 8 -11.26 -13.66 1.15
CA ILE A 8 -10.15 -13.38 2.08
C ILE A 8 -9.69 -11.92 1.98
N LYS A 9 -9.56 -11.37 0.78
CA LYS A 9 -9.15 -9.98 0.55
C LYS A 9 -10.00 -8.94 1.30
N ARG A 10 -11.26 -9.24 1.57
CA ARG A 10 -12.19 -8.34 2.25
C ARG A 10 -12.05 -8.34 3.77
N LYS A 11 -11.41 -9.37 4.33
CA LYS A 11 -11.20 -9.47 5.77
C LYS A 11 -10.04 -8.61 6.22
N LYS A 12 -10.16 -7.96 7.37
CA LYS A 12 -8.99 -7.44 8.09
C LYS A 12 -8.10 -8.59 8.53
N ILE A 13 -6.82 -8.35 8.68
CA ILE A 13 -5.88 -9.39 9.14
C ILE A 13 -6.27 -9.96 10.52
N THR A 14 -6.88 -9.15 11.37
CA THR A 14 -7.39 -9.52 12.69
C THR A 14 -8.60 -10.47 12.65
N GLU A 15 -9.24 -10.58 11.50
CA GLU A 15 -10.41 -11.46 11.25
C GLU A 15 -10.02 -12.75 10.51
N MET A 16 -8.73 -12.89 10.16
CA MET A 16 -8.23 -14.00 9.36
C MET A 16 -7.66 -15.12 10.25
N THR A 17 -7.90 -16.35 9.83
CA THR A 17 -7.18 -17.51 10.36
C THR A 17 -5.74 -17.55 9.83
N THR A 18 -4.87 -18.31 10.50
CA THR A 18 -3.48 -18.50 10.04
C THR A 18 -3.42 -19.07 8.62
N ASP A 19 -4.29 -20.03 8.29
CA ASP A 19 -4.33 -20.62 6.95
C ASP A 19 -4.75 -19.60 5.89
N GLU A 20 -5.71 -18.73 6.19
CA GLU A 20 -6.12 -17.64 5.30
C GLU A 20 -4.98 -16.63 5.10
N ILE A 21 -4.25 -16.28 6.16
CA ILE A 21 -3.09 -15.37 6.07
C ILE A 21 -2.01 -15.98 5.17
N LEU A 22 -1.67 -17.24 5.38
CA LEU A 22 -0.64 -17.93 4.59
C LEU A 22 -1.05 -18.07 3.12
N ALA A 23 -2.32 -18.39 2.86
CA ALA A 23 -2.84 -18.54 1.50
C ALA A 23 -2.84 -17.19 0.74
N GLU A 24 -3.26 -16.11 1.38
CA GLU A 24 -3.26 -14.78 0.75
C GLU A 24 -1.84 -14.28 0.50
N ARG A 25 -0.92 -14.46 1.46
CA ARG A 25 0.51 -14.14 1.26
C ARG A 25 1.09 -14.87 0.06
N LYS A 26 0.89 -16.19 0.02
CA LYS A 26 1.38 -16.99 -1.10
C LYS A 26 0.81 -16.53 -2.44
N PHE A 27 -0.47 -16.20 -2.49
CA PHE A 27 -1.09 -15.67 -3.70
C PHE A 27 -0.36 -14.41 -4.21
N TYR A 28 -0.12 -13.43 -3.35
CA TYR A 28 0.55 -12.20 -3.74
C TYR A 28 2.04 -12.40 -4.04
N GLU A 29 2.72 -13.28 -3.31
CA GLU A 29 4.11 -13.65 -3.60
C GLU A 29 4.24 -14.34 -4.97
N ASP A 30 3.29 -15.18 -5.33
CA ASP A 30 3.23 -15.81 -6.66
C ASP A 30 2.96 -14.77 -7.77
N VAL A 31 2.12 -13.76 -7.53
CA VAL A 31 1.91 -12.64 -8.48
C VAL A 31 3.23 -11.90 -8.72
N ILE A 32 3.95 -11.56 -7.67
CA ILE A 32 5.25 -10.86 -7.78
C ILE A 32 6.27 -11.72 -8.52
N ALA A 33 6.40 -12.99 -8.15
CA ALA A 33 7.38 -13.91 -8.74
C ALA A 33 7.15 -14.18 -10.23
N ASN A 34 5.89 -14.10 -10.69
CA ASN A 34 5.51 -14.38 -12.08
C ASN A 34 5.31 -13.11 -12.93
N CYS A 35 5.53 -11.92 -12.38
CA CYS A 35 5.38 -10.67 -13.10
C CYS A 35 6.39 -10.57 -14.26
N LYS A 36 5.90 -10.35 -15.47
CA LYS A 36 6.74 -10.27 -16.68
C LYS A 36 7.16 -8.85 -17.05
N TYR A 37 6.47 -7.85 -16.50
CA TYR A 37 6.70 -6.42 -16.83
C TYR A 37 6.55 -6.10 -18.31
N GLU A 38 5.66 -6.79 -19.03
CA GLU A 38 5.46 -6.64 -20.47
C GLU A 38 4.32 -5.68 -20.83
N LYS A 39 3.31 -5.64 -19.98
CA LYS A 39 2.08 -4.85 -20.22
C LYS A 39 1.59 -4.15 -18.96
N PRO A 40 0.75 -3.11 -19.10
CA PRO A 40 0.19 -2.37 -17.96
C PRO A 40 -0.49 -3.25 -16.90
N GLN A 41 -1.20 -4.31 -17.32
CA GLN A 41 -1.86 -5.21 -16.38
C GLN A 41 -0.87 -5.93 -15.45
N ASP A 42 0.30 -6.31 -15.94
CA ASP A 42 1.35 -6.95 -15.12
C ASP A 42 1.78 -6.02 -13.97
N ILE A 43 1.83 -4.71 -14.24
CA ILE A 43 2.19 -3.69 -13.26
C ILE A 43 1.04 -3.42 -12.28
N ALA A 44 -0.20 -3.40 -12.76
CA ALA A 44 -1.36 -3.23 -11.90
C ALA A 44 -1.46 -4.38 -10.88
N ASP A 45 -1.34 -5.62 -11.33
CA ASP A 45 -1.35 -6.80 -10.48
C ASP A 45 -0.18 -6.81 -9.48
N LEU A 46 1.01 -6.40 -9.93
CA LEU A 46 2.21 -6.28 -9.10
C LEU A 46 2.03 -5.25 -7.98
N PHE A 47 1.48 -4.08 -8.30
CA PHE A 47 1.23 -3.03 -7.31
C PHE A 47 0.21 -3.45 -6.26
N GLU A 48 -0.90 -4.05 -6.68
CA GLU A 48 -1.87 -4.62 -5.75
C GLU A 48 -1.19 -5.61 -4.80
N ALA A 49 -0.37 -6.52 -5.35
CA ALA A 49 0.33 -7.52 -4.55
C ALA A 49 1.30 -6.89 -3.53
N TYR A 50 2.13 -5.91 -3.94
CA TYR A 50 3.03 -5.21 -3.02
C TYR A 50 2.27 -4.42 -1.96
N THR A 51 1.22 -3.69 -2.34
CA THR A 51 0.40 -2.92 -1.41
C THR A 51 -0.22 -3.83 -0.34
N MET A 52 -0.80 -4.95 -0.74
CA MET A 52 -1.39 -5.89 0.22
C MET A 52 -0.35 -6.55 1.13
N LEU A 53 0.80 -6.94 0.60
CA LEU A 53 1.88 -7.53 1.42
C LEU A 53 2.47 -6.52 2.40
N ILE A 54 2.69 -5.28 1.99
CA ILE A 54 3.25 -4.23 2.84
C ILE A 54 2.22 -3.79 3.90
N TRP A 55 1.05 -3.37 3.47
CA TRP A 55 0.08 -2.70 4.36
C TRP A 55 -0.79 -3.67 5.15
N LYS A 56 -1.38 -4.68 4.52
CA LYS A 56 -2.22 -5.65 5.21
C LYS A 56 -1.39 -6.72 5.95
N HIS A 57 -0.39 -7.29 5.28
CA HIS A 57 0.42 -8.38 5.85
C HIS A 57 1.69 -7.90 6.59
N LYS A 58 1.90 -6.59 6.69
CA LYS A 58 2.98 -5.96 7.48
C LYS A 58 4.41 -6.35 7.01
N GLN A 59 4.56 -6.77 5.74
CA GLN A 59 5.88 -7.06 5.16
C GLN A 59 6.57 -5.78 4.69
N VAL A 60 6.80 -4.84 5.60
CA VAL A 60 7.29 -3.48 5.28
C VAL A 60 8.65 -3.51 4.56
N GLY A 61 9.49 -4.50 4.83
CA GLY A 61 10.75 -4.69 4.11
C GLY A 61 10.63 -4.86 2.58
N ARG A 62 9.44 -5.17 2.08
CA ARG A 62 9.16 -5.22 0.64
C ARG A 62 9.29 -3.86 -0.05
N VAL A 63 9.26 -2.76 0.68
CA VAL A 63 9.56 -1.44 0.14
C VAL A 63 10.94 -1.44 -0.55
N TYR A 64 11.95 -2.06 0.06
CA TYR A 64 13.31 -2.16 -0.52
C TYR A 64 13.39 -3.01 -1.79
N ASP A 65 12.44 -3.94 -2.00
CA ASP A 65 12.40 -4.75 -3.22
C ASP A 65 11.99 -3.94 -4.43
N PHE A 66 11.15 -2.90 -4.24
CA PHE A 66 10.45 -2.26 -5.34
C PHE A 66 10.64 -0.73 -5.41
N TYR A 67 10.88 -0.05 -4.31
CA TYR A 67 11.13 1.39 -4.30
C TYR A 67 12.60 1.70 -4.59
N PHE A 68 12.83 2.79 -5.30
CA PHE A 68 14.18 3.28 -5.58
C PHE A 68 14.70 4.09 -4.38
N ASP A 69 15.99 3.94 -4.04
CA ASP A 69 16.58 4.64 -2.90
C ASP A 69 16.58 6.17 -3.06
N GLY A 70 16.57 6.65 -4.30
CA GLY A 70 16.41 8.08 -4.63
C GLY A 70 14.96 8.48 -4.94
N LEU A 71 13.98 7.71 -4.49
CA LEU A 71 12.56 8.02 -4.66
C LEU A 71 12.23 9.40 -4.10
N LYS A 72 11.36 10.12 -4.82
CA LYS A 72 10.66 11.30 -4.31
C LYS A 72 9.18 11.02 -4.23
N GLU A 73 8.63 11.16 -3.05
CA GLU A 73 7.19 11.09 -2.80
C GLU A 73 6.68 12.49 -2.50
N GLU A 74 5.76 12.96 -3.33
CA GLU A 74 5.08 14.25 -3.17
C GLU A 74 3.70 14.00 -2.55
N ARG A 75 3.42 14.67 -1.44
CA ARG A 75 2.15 14.54 -0.70
C ARG A 75 1.40 15.85 -0.64
N ASP A 76 0.08 15.75 -0.51
CA ASP A 76 -0.74 16.89 -0.16
C ASP A 76 -0.29 17.48 1.20
N GLY A 77 -0.27 18.80 1.31
CA GLY A 77 0.23 19.47 2.52
C GLY A 77 1.75 19.68 2.60
N GLY A 78 2.52 19.13 1.64
CA GLY A 78 3.95 19.37 1.52
C GLY A 78 4.84 18.51 2.42
N ASP A 79 4.29 17.47 3.04
CA ASP A 79 5.05 16.49 3.83
C ASP A 79 5.68 15.45 2.89
N ASN A 80 6.69 15.89 2.13
CA ASN A 80 7.33 15.09 1.13
C ASN A 80 8.36 14.13 1.74
N LEU A 81 8.41 12.91 1.20
CA LEU A 81 9.43 11.92 1.59
C LEU A 81 10.48 11.79 0.49
N GLU A 82 11.71 11.49 0.92
CA GLU A 82 12.81 11.17 0.03
C GLU A 82 13.53 9.91 0.50
N GLY A 83 13.63 8.94 -0.41
CA GLY A 83 14.33 7.68 -0.17
C GLY A 83 13.45 6.56 0.41
N SER A 84 13.84 5.33 0.12
CA SER A 84 13.12 4.12 0.56
C SER A 84 13.09 3.96 2.09
N ASP A 85 14.15 4.40 2.79
CA ASP A 85 14.19 4.37 4.26
C ASP A 85 13.10 5.24 4.90
N HIS A 86 12.85 6.42 4.32
CA HIS A 86 11.78 7.30 4.79
C HIS A 86 10.40 6.70 4.54
N VAL A 87 10.19 6.05 3.39
CA VAL A 87 8.95 5.30 3.10
C VAL A 87 8.74 4.18 4.12
N VAL A 88 9.79 3.41 4.43
CA VAL A 88 9.72 2.35 5.46
C VAL A 88 9.36 2.91 6.82
N LEU A 89 10.03 3.99 7.24
CA LEU A 89 9.77 4.60 8.55
C LEU A 89 8.34 5.12 8.66
N ASP A 90 7.86 5.82 7.64
CA ASP A 90 6.50 6.34 7.59
C ASP A 90 5.45 5.21 7.59
N THR A 91 5.68 4.17 6.80
CA THR A 91 4.82 2.98 6.79
C THR A 91 4.75 2.32 8.18
N LEU A 92 5.88 2.18 8.86
CA LEU A 92 5.92 1.62 10.23
C LEU A 92 5.13 2.48 11.22
N ARG A 93 5.25 3.81 11.12
CA ARG A 93 4.48 4.75 11.96
C ARG A 93 2.97 4.62 11.73
N ALA A 94 2.56 4.58 10.47
CA ALA A 94 1.16 4.41 10.11
C ALA A 94 0.61 3.06 10.61
N LEU A 95 1.35 1.97 10.44
CA LEU A 95 0.94 0.63 10.89
C LEU A 95 0.93 0.47 12.42
N ALA A 96 1.83 1.18 13.13
CA ALA A 96 1.78 1.20 14.59
C ALA A 96 0.49 1.85 15.09
N ARG A 97 0.01 2.87 14.39
CA ARG A 97 -1.22 3.60 14.73
C ARG A 97 -2.50 2.86 14.30
N THR A 98 -2.44 2.16 13.17
CA THR A 98 -3.57 1.42 12.58
C THR A 98 -3.19 -0.05 12.33
N PRO A 99 -3.07 -0.87 13.41
CA PRO A 99 -2.53 -2.23 13.30
C PRO A 99 -3.44 -3.19 12.51
N ASP A 100 -4.71 -2.89 12.39
CA ASP A 100 -5.71 -3.66 11.66
C ASP A 100 -5.95 -3.16 10.23
N LEU A 101 -5.11 -2.24 9.73
CA LEU A 101 -5.28 -1.61 8.43
C LEU A 101 -5.49 -2.64 7.31
N ASN A 102 -6.57 -2.47 6.56
CA ASN A 102 -6.88 -3.16 5.32
C ASN A 102 -7.09 -2.14 4.20
N VAL A 103 -6.37 -2.30 3.10
CA VAL A 103 -6.51 -1.45 1.91
C VAL A 103 -7.55 -2.06 0.99
N VAL A 104 -8.56 -1.30 0.64
CA VAL A 104 -9.61 -1.71 -0.29
C VAL A 104 -9.45 -0.93 -1.59
N PHE A 105 -9.12 -1.62 -2.67
CA PHE A 105 -8.98 -1.01 -3.99
C PHE A 105 -10.34 -0.72 -4.59
N GLU A 106 -10.62 0.55 -4.88
CA GLU A 106 -11.80 0.98 -5.65
C GLU A 106 -11.48 1.00 -7.14
N GLU A 107 -10.33 1.54 -7.50
CA GLU A 107 -9.88 1.64 -8.88
C GLU A 107 -8.36 1.45 -8.97
N ILE A 108 -7.95 0.73 -10.00
CA ILE A 108 -6.55 0.58 -10.40
C ILE A 108 -6.47 0.86 -11.88
N HIS A 109 -5.52 1.69 -12.30
CA HIS A 109 -5.20 1.89 -13.71
C HIS A 109 -3.70 1.91 -13.90
N CYS A 110 -3.26 1.49 -15.07
CA CYS A 110 -1.87 1.54 -15.46
C CYS A 110 -1.76 1.82 -16.96
N ILE A 111 -0.78 2.63 -17.33
CA ILE A 111 -0.42 2.92 -18.72
C ILE A 111 1.08 2.80 -18.90
N GLY A 112 1.53 2.67 -20.13
CA GLY A 112 2.96 2.61 -20.46
C GLY A 112 3.37 1.30 -21.13
N ASN A 113 4.67 1.12 -21.22
CA ASN A 113 5.29 -0.03 -21.86
C ASN A 113 6.73 -0.24 -21.33
N PRO A 114 7.36 -1.39 -21.63
CA PRO A 114 8.70 -1.68 -21.12
C PRO A 114 9.82 -0.75 -21.59
N LYS A 115 9.63 -0.03 -22.70
CA LYS A 115 10.63 0.89 -23.25
C LYS A 115 10.63 2.22 -22.51
N ASP A 116 9.44 2.77 -22.27
CA ASP A 116 9.27 4.13 -21.74
C ASP A 116 8.96 4.13 -20.23
N GLY A 117 8.74 2.94 -19.66
CA GLY A 117 8.29 2.75 -18.29
C GLY A 117 6.77 2.80 -18.18
N PHE A 118 6.30 2.73 -16.94
CA PHE A 118 4.87 2.68 -16.62
C PHE A 118 4.46 3.80 -15.69
N ARG A 119 3.18 4.16 -15.75
CA ARG A 119 2.51 4.99 -14.75
C ARG A 119 1.34 4.19 -14.19
N PHE A 120 1.35 4.00 -12.91
CA PHE A 120 0.33 3.30 -12.16
C PHE A 120 -0.44 4.31 -11.30
N GLY A 121 -1.74 4.20 -11.27
CA GLY A 121 -2.59 4.99 -10.40
C GLY A 121 -3.60 4.10 -9.68
N GLN A 122 -3.96 4.48 -8.46
CA GLN A 122 -4.95 3.80 -7.66
C GLN A 122 -5.82 4.78 -6.88
N VAL A 123 -7.05 4.34 -6.64
CA VAL A 123 -7.96 4.92 -5.66
C VAL A 123 -8.24 3.84 -4.64
N VAL A 124 -7.95 4.11 -3.37
CA VAL A 124 -8.12 3.14 -2.29
C VAL A 124 -8.89 3.73 -1.13
N TRP A 125 -9.54 2.87 -0.38
CA TRP A 125 -10.12 3.16 0.93
C TRP A 125 -9.33 2.42 1.99
N ASN A 126 -9.05 3.09 3.10
CA ASN A 126 -8.42 2.45 4.24
C ASN A 126 -9.50 2.10 5.28
N ASP A 127 -9.64 0.81 5.54
CA ASP A 127 -10.46 0.27 6.60
C ASP A 127 -9.54 -0.03 7.80
N ALA A 128 -9.58 0.80 8.81
CA ALA A 128 -8.66 0.74 9.94
C ALA A 128 -9.27 1.31 11.21
N THR A 129 -8.73 0.87 12.35
CA THR A 129 -9.02 1.43 13.66
C THR A 129 -7.72 1.94 14.28
N THR A 130 -7.73 3.18 14.78
CA THR A 130 -6.58 3.71 15.53
C THR A 130 -6.53 3.13 16.92
N VAL A 131 -5.33 2.99 17.45
CA VAL A 131 -5.12 2.55 18.84
C VAL A 131 -4.55 3.67 19.70
N ASP A 132 -5.03 3.75 20.93
CA ASP A 132 -4.57 4.74 21.91
C ASP A 132 -3.15 4.48 22.39
N GLY A 133 -2.41 5.57 22.64
CA GLY A 133 -1.11 5.54 23.31
C GLY A 133 0.01 4.91 22.48
N VAL A 134 -0.20 4.69 21.18
CA VAL A 134 0.78 4.02 20.31
C VAL A 134 1.25 4.95 19.20
N GLY A 135 2.56 4.92 18.98
CA GLY A 135 3.21 5.60 17.88
C GLY A 135 3.93 6.89 18.27
N PRO A 136 4.88 7.31 17.45
CA PRO A 136 5.74 8.47 17.72
C PRO A 136 5.01 9.82 17.62
N ASP A 137 3.86 9.85 16.96
CA ASP A 137 3.12 11.09 16.68
C ASP A 137 1.99 11.35 17.70
N GLY A 138 1.98 10.61 18.79
CA GLY A 138 1.02 10.77 19.87
C GLY A 138 -0.05 9.67 19.91
N PRO A 139 -1.01 9.78 20.85
CA PRO A 139 -2.07 8.81 21.03
C PRO A 139 -3.04 8.86 19.84
N GLY A 140 -3.51 7.69 19.41
CA GLY A 140 -4.65 7.61 18.51
C GLY A 140 -5.96 7.93 19.23
N SER A 141 -7.01 8.20 18.47
CA SER A 141 -8.35 8.49 19.04
C SER A 141 -9.10 7.26 19.51
N GLY A 142 -8.65 6.05 19.18
CA GLY A 142 -9.42 4.81 19.37
C GLY A 142 -10.59 4.65 18.39
N LEU A 143 -10.76 5.61 17.46
CA LEU A 143 -11.85 5.59 16.48
C LEU A 143 -11.43 4.84 15.22
N GLY A 144 -12.38 4.19 14.59
CA GLY A 144 -12.24 3.66 13.23
C GLY A 144 -12.59 4.69 12.17
N TYR A 145 -12.11 4.46 10.96
CA TYR A 145 -12.65 5.15 9.78
C TYR A 145 -14.06 4.63 9.49
N GLU A 146 -14.96 5.54 9.18
CA GLU A 146 -16.26 5.18 8.66
C GLU A 146 -16.13 4.68 7.21
N ASP A 147 -17.14 3.96 6.72
CA ASP A 147 -17.11 3.40 5.37
C ASP A 147 -16.80 4.47 4.32
N ARG A 148 -15.75 4.24 3.54
CA ARG A 148 -15.25 5.12 2.48
C ARG A 148 -14.88 6.55 2.92
N GLU A 149 -14.61 6.76 4.18
CA GLU A 149 -14.21 8.06 4.71
C GLU A 149 -12.73 8.39 4.41
N ASP A 150 -11.84 7.40 4.57
CA ASP A 150 -10.41 7.58 4.33
C ASP A 150 -10.04 7.19 2.88
N LEU A 151 -10.34 8.08 1.97
CA LEU A 151 -9.97 7.97 0.56
C LEU A 151 -8.54 8.42 0.33
N GLU A 152 -7.78 7.61 -0.36
CA GLU A 152 -6.44 7.94 -0.82
C GLU A 152 -6.32 7.71 -2.33
N MET A 153 -5.66 8.65 -3.01
CA MET A 153 -5.28 8.52 -4.41
C MET A 153 -3.77 8.60 -4.52
N CYS A 154 -3.19 7.68 -5.26
CA CYS A 154 -1.76 7.61 -5.48
C CYS A 154 -1.44 7.40 -6.96
N GLU A 155 -0.39 8.05 -7.43
CA GLU A 155 0.18 7.84 -8.74
C GLU A 155 1.68 7.57 -8.64
N CYS A 156 2.15 6.51 -9.29
CA CYS A 156 3.54 6.07 -9.25
C CYS A 156 4.15 6.03 -10.65
N TRP A 157 5.39 6.51 -10.76
CA TRP A 157 6.21 6.38 -11.97
C TRP A 157 7.19 5.22 -11.80
N ILE A 158 7.01 4.21 -12.64
CA ILE A 158 7.81 2.98 -12.59
C ILE A 158 8.81 3.00 -13.72
N ARG A 159 10.08 2.88 -13.36
CA ARG A 159 11.21 2.95 -14.29
C ARG A 159 12.16 1.78 -14.06
N LYS A 160 12.89 1.43 -15.11
CA LYS A 160 13.99 0.49 -15.02
C LYS A 160 15.26 1.23 -14.61
N ILE A 161 15.74 1.00 -13.39
CA ILE A 161 16.91 1.62 -12.80
C ILE A 161 17.88 0.49 -12.44
N ASP A 162 19.12 0.56 -12.92
CA ASP A 162 20.15 -0.46 -12.70
C ASP A 162 19.67 -1.89 -13.03
N GLY A 163 18.92 -2.01 -14.14
CA GLY A 163 18.39 -3.28 -14.62
C GLY A 163 17.14 -3.80 -13.89
N LYS A 164 16.68 -3.12 -12.84
CA LYS A 164 15.51 -3.50 -12.04
C LYS A 164 14.37 -2.50 -12.21
N TRP A 165 13.13 -3.01 -12.20
CA TRP A 165 11.94 -2.16 -12.16
C TRP A 165 11.74 -1.60 -10.75
N ARG A 166 11.58 -0.27 -10.66
CA ARG A 166 11.48 0.46 -9.40
C ARG A 166 10.44 1.57 -9.46
N VAL A 167 9.80 1.86 -8.35
CA VAL A 167 9.08 3.13 -8.16
C VAL A 167 10.11 4.24 -8.04
N ALA A 168 10.15 5.11 -9.04
CA ALA A 168 11.11 6.22 -9.10
C ALA A 168 10.55 7.52 -8.53
N LYS A 169 9.23 7.68 -8.59
CA LYS A 169 8.49 8.82 -8.04
C LYS A 169 7.10 8.35 -7.64
N GLU A 170 6.55 8.94 -6.61
CA GLU A 170 5.18 8.78 -6.18
C GLU A 170 4.55 10.15 -5.88
N ALA A 171 3.25 10.28 -6.14
CA ALA A 171 2.46 11.42 -5.70
C ALA A 171 1.17 10.89 -5.08
N SER A 172 0.83 11.36 -3.89
CA SER A 172 -0.37 10.93 -3.17
C SER A 172 -1.16 12.09 -2.58
N ILE A 173 -2.47 11.93 -2.52
CA ILE A 173 -3.40 12.82 -1.83
C ILE A 173 -4.38 11.98 -1.01
N ARG A 174 -4.83 12.53 0.12
CA ARG A 174 -5.65 11.82 1.09
C ARG A 174 -6.80 12.69 1.63
N SER A 175 -7.86 12.05 2.13
CA SER A 175 -8.98 12.72 2.80
C SER A 175 -8.57 13.32 4.15
N ASN A 176 -8.12 14.56 4.15
CA ASN A 176 -7.63 15.22 5.36
C ASN A 176 -8.66 15.35 6.50
N ALA A 177 -9.94 15.46 6.19
CA ALA A 177 -10.99 15.61 7.22
C ALA A 177 -11.14 14.32 8.05
N ALA A 178 -11.23 13.17 7.37
CA ALA A 178 -11.29 11.87 8.02
C ALA A 178 -10.01 11.57 8.81
N TYR A 179 -8.86 11.83 8.21
CA TYR A 179 -7.56 11.66 8.83
C TYR A 179 -7.45 12.43 10.15
N LYS A 180 -7.82 13.73 10.16
CA LYS A 180 -7.81 14.56 11.37
C LYS A 180 -8.79 14.10 12.43
N ARG A 181 -10.00 13.66 12.05
CA ARG A 181 -10.98 13.14 13.01
C ARG A 181 -10.48 11.89 13.74
N VAL A 182 -9.83 10.99 13.01
CA VAL A 182 -9.39 9.68 13.53
C VAL A 182 -8.07 9.78 14.27
N LEU A 183 -7.19 10.67 13.87
CA LEU A 183 -5.89 10.84 14.52
C LEU A 183 -5.86 11.90 15.64
N GLY A 184 -6.88 12.73 15.76
CA GLY A 184 -7.00 13.76 16.80
C GLY A 184 -6.28 15.03 16.38
#